data_911211a6928f90c0b78c8591c9fa6ba3
#
_entry.id   911211a6928f90c0b78c8591c9fa6ba3
#
_cell.length_a   1.000
_cell.length_b   1.000
_cell.length_c   1.000
_cell.angle_alpha   90.00
_cell.angle_beta   90.00
_cell.angle_gamma   90.00
#
_symmetry.space_group_name_H-M   'P 1'
#
loop_
_entity.id
_entity.type
_entity.pdbx_description
1 polymer ?
#
loop_
_entity_poly.entity_id
_entity_poly.type
_entity_poly.pdbx_seq_one_letter_code
_entity_poly.pdbx_strand_id
1 'polypeptide(L)'
;MLSNFNVITLFPEIFQKWINVGVLSHGIKEKLFEFSSTNLRDYGIGSYKQVDDAPYGGGPGMVLMVEPLDNAIKESKKDINIFLTPSGQQLNEDLIKDLHGYESANIICGRYEGFDQRIIEMHSDYEIAIGQTVVSGGEIPAMFLIEALVRKIPGILGNSESLINESFTNNKSDFPVYTRPEIYENLNVPEVLLSGDHKRIEEWKKNNLKDI
;
A
#
# COMPACT_ATOMS: atom_id res chain seq x y z
N MET A 1 4.80 14.39 6.13
CA MET A 1 4.57 12.92 6.21
C MET A 1 3.25 12.63 5.53
N LEU A 2 3.23 11.68 4.60
CA LEU A 2 2.05 11.34 3.81
C LEU A 2 0.96 10.74 4.70
N SER A 3 -0.13 11.47 4.86
CA SER A 3 -1.24 11.15 5.77
C SER A 3 -2.63 11.49 5.20
N ASN A 4 -2.71 11.95 3.96
CA ASN A 4 -3.99 12.23 3.31
C ASN A 4 -4.05 11.50 1.96
N PHE A 5 -4.88 10.46 1.89
CA PHE A 5 -4.98 9.56 0.75
C PHE A 5 -6.32 9.71 0.04
N ASN A 6 -6.28 9.83 -1.28
CA ASN A 6 -7.45 9.68 -2.13
C ASN A 6 -7.22 8.57 -3.14
N VAL A 7 -8.11 7.60 -3.21
CA VAL A 7 -8.04 6.50 -4.19
C VAL A 7 -9.00 6.76 -5.33
N ILE A 8 -8.49 6.88 -6.56
CA ILE A 8 -9.30 6.98 -7.77
C ILE A 8 -9.50 5.57 -8.34
N THR A 9 -10.74 5.10 -8.36
CA THR A 9 -11.09 3.70 -8.66
C THR A 9 -12.46 3.56 -9.30
N LEU A 10 -12.73 2.42 -9.95
CA LEU A 10 -14.06 2.02 -10.41
C LEU A 10 -14.91 1.36 -9.31
N PHE A 11 -14.32 1.01 -8.17
CA PHE A 11 -14.94 0.20 -7.10
C PHE A 11 -14.67 0.81 -5.71
N PRO A 12 -15.13 2.05 -5.43
CA PRO A 12 -14.87 2.71 -4.15
C PRO A 12 -15.44 1.95 -2.94
N GLU A 13 -16.49 1.15 -3.14
CA GLU A 13 -17.15 0.36 -2.10
C GLU A 13 -16.25 -0.69 -1.45
N ILE A 14 -15.23 -1.19 -2.14
CA ILE A 14 -14.29 -2.18 -1.58
C ILE A 14 -13.48 -1.59 -0.42
N PHE A 15 -13.21 -0.29 -0.47
CA PHE A 15 -12.42 0.39 0.56
C PHE A 15 -13.22 0.68 1.82
N GLN A 16 -14.54 0.82 1.73
CA GLN A 16 -15.41 1.20 2.85
C GLN A 16 -15.36 0.19 4.02
N LYS A 17 -15.25 -1.10 3.73
CA LYS A 17 -15.13 -2.12 4.78
C LYS A 17 -13.70 -2.24 5.28
N TRP A 18 -12.74 -2.21 4.38
CA TRP A 18 -11.33 -2.38 4.68
C TRP A 18 -10.78 -1.27 5.59
N ILE A 19 -11.12 0.00 5.31
CA ILE A 19 -10.61 1.15 6.09
C ILE A 19 -11.10 1.14 7.55
N ASN A 20 -12.18 0.42 7.84
CA ASN A 20 -12.78 0.33 9.16
C ASN A 20 -12.29 -0.86 10.00
N VAL A 21 -11.17 -1.50 9.62
CA VAL A 21 -10.63 -2.68 10.31
C VAL A 21 -9.24 -2.39 10.88
N GLY A 22 -8.96 -2.96 12.06
CA GLY A 22 -7.62 -2.99 12.66
C GLY A 22 -7.00 -1.62 12.88
N VAL A 23 -5.73 -1.47 12.52
CA VAL A 23 -4.93 -0.26 12.71
C VAL A 23 -5.46 0.93 11.88
N LEU A 24 -6.06 0.66 10.73
CA LEU A 24 -6.65 1.69 9.87
C LEU A 24 -7.83 2.37 10.57
N SER A 25 -8.74 1.56 11.13
CA SER A 25 -9.88 2.08 11.90
C SER A 25 -9.44 2.92 13.11
N HIS A 26 -8.39 2.49 13.80
CA HIS A 26 -7.79 3.27 14.88
C HIS A 26 -7.28 4.61 14.36
N GLY A 27 -6.46 4.61 13.31
CA GLY A 27 -5.88 5.82 12.74
C GLY A 27 -6.92 6.85 12.27
N ILE A 28 -8.01 6.39 11.64
CA ILE A 28 -9.12 7.27 11.24
C ILE A 28 -9.82 7.89 12.46
N LYS A 29 -10.12 7.09 13.50
CA LYS A 29 -10.77 7.57 14.73
C LYS A 29 -9.92 8.60 15.47
N GLU A 30 -8.63 8.38 15.56
CA GLU A 30 -7.67 9.26 16.19
C GLU A 30 -7.23 10.43 15.28
N LYS A 31 -7.75 10.49 14.04
CA LYS A 31 -7.42 11.52 13.04
C LYS A 31 -5.92 11.60 12.72
N LEU A 32 -5.26 10.46 12.73
CA LEU A 32 -3.83 10.36 12.40
C LEU A 32 -3.58 10.38 10.91
N PHE A 33 -4.59 10.01 10.11
CA PHE A 33 -4.60 10.14 8.66
C PHE A 33 -6.02 10.32 8.13
N GLU A 34 -6.12 10.79 6.89
CA GLU A 34 -7.37 10.97 6.16
C GLU A 34 -7.42 10.04 4.95
N PHE A 35 -8.60 9.50 4.69
CA PHE A 35 -8.86 8.64 3.56
C PHE A 35 -10.13 9.07 2.83
N SER A 36 -10.03 9.15 1.50
CA SER A 36 -11.17 9.33 0.59
C SER A 36 -11.06 8.39 -0.61
N SER A 37 -12.17 8.11 -1.25
CA SER A 37 -12.21 7.39 -2.52
C SER A 37 -13.09 8.13 -3.53
N THR A 38 -12.56 8.27 -4.73
CA THR A 38 -13.22 8.92 -5.88
C THR A 38 -13.67 7.84 -6.86
N ASN A 39 -14.98 7.83 -7.18
CA ASN A 39 -15.49 6.93 -8.21
C ASN A 39 -15.18 7.50 -9.60
N LEU A 40 -14.31 6.86 -10.35
CA LEU A 40 -13.94 7.29 -11.69
C LEU A 40 -15.13 7.38 -12.65
N ARG A 41 -16.19 6.58 -12.43
CA ARG A 41 -17.42 6.66 -13.25
C ARG A 41 -18.16 7.98 -13.13
N ASP A 42 -17.94 8.77 -12.09
CA ASP A 42 -18.57 10.09 -11.94
C ASP A 42 -18.00 11.10 -12.94
N TYR A 43 -16.83 10.83 -13.49
CA TYR A 43 -16.15 11.59 -14.54
C TYR A 43 -16.29 10.97 -15.93
N GLY A 44 -17.04 9.86 -16.03
CA GLY A 44 -17.24 9.14 -17.30
C GLY A 44 -18.00 9.95 -18.34
N ILE A 45 -17.71 9.67 -19.61
CA ILE A 45 -18.21 10.42 -20.78
C ILE A 45 -19.61 9.94 -21.18
N GLY A 46 -20.46 10.88 -21.51
CA GLY A 46 -21.79 10.63 -22.03
C GLY A 46 -22.77 10.05 -21.01
N SER A 47 -23.95 9.63 -21.49
CA SER A 47 -25.05 9.13 -20.66
C SER A 47 -24.72 7.79 -19.99
N TYR A 48 -23.80 7.05 -20.56
CA TYR A 48 -23.36 5.73 -20.03
C TYR A 48 -22.17 5.83 -19.07
N LYS A 49 -21.67 7.04 -18.79
CA LYS A 49 -20.50 7.29 -17.94
C LYS A 49 -19.31 6.41 -18.33
N GLN A 50 -18.99 6.39 -19.62
CA GLN A 50 -17.92 5.60 -20.18
C GLN A 50 -16.56 6.07 -19.66
N VAL A 51 -15.72 5.14 -19.24
CA VAL A 51 -14.39 5.39 -18.66
C VAL A 51 -13.27 4.63 -19.37
N ASP A 52 -13.62 3.73 -20.29
CA ASP A 52 -12.71 2.83 -21.00
C ASP A 52 -13.11 2.72 -22.48
N ASP A 53 -12.14 2.48 -23.35
CA ASP A 53 -12.35 2.28 -24.79
C ASP A 53 -11.32 1.30 -25.37
N ALA A 54 -11.57 0.85 -26.59
CA ALA A 54 -10.68 -0.06 -27.32
C ALA A 54 -9.31 0.60 -27.57
N PRO A 55 -8.20 -0.15 -27.43
CA PRO A 55 -6.86 0.39 -27.69
C PRO A 55 -6.65 0.70 -29.18
N TYR A 56 -5.98 1.81 -29.46
CA TYR A 56 -5.44 2.05 -30.79
C TYR A 56 -4.44 0.96 -31.17
N GLY A 57 -4.46 0.58 -32.44
CA GLY A 57 -3.62 -0.55 -32.92
C GLY A 57 -4.29 -1.91 -32.79
N GLY A 58 -5.47 -1.97 -32.16
CA GLY A 58 -6.23 -3.22 -31.94
C GLY A 58 -5.67 -4.05 -30.79
N GLY A 59 -6.26 -5.21 -30.58
CA GLY A 59 -5.92 -6.14 -29.51
C GLY A 59 -7.13 -6.42 -28.61
N PRO A 60 -7.01 -7.42 -27.71
CA PRO A 60 -8.05 -7.74 -26.74
C PRO A 60 -8.08 -6.69 -25.62
N GLY A 61 -9.25 -6.59 -24.96
CA GLY A 61 -9.41 -5.76 -23.78
C GLY A 61 -9.73 -4.29 -24.08
N MET A 62 -9.75 -3.50 -23.03
CA MET A 62 -10.08 -2.07 -23.03
C MET A 62 -8.98 -1.31 -22.28
N VAL A 63 -8.90 0.00 -22.46
CA VAL A 63 -7.92 0.89 -21.80
C VAL A 63 -8.69 2.02 -21.10
N LEU A 64 -8.28 2.37 -19.89
CA LEU A 64 -8.84 3.53 -19.20
C LEU A 64 -8.55 4.81 -19.96
N MET A 65 -9.60 5.57 -20.23
CA MET A 65 -9.55 6.79 -21.05
C MET A 65 -8.86 7.94 -20.33
N VAL A 66 -8.21 8.83 -21.09
CA VAL A 66 -7.51 10.02 -20.58
C VAL A 66 -8.47 10.98 -19.87
N GLU A 67 -9.56 11.40 -20.52
CA GLU A 67 -10.43 12.49 -20.07
C GLU A 67 -11.08 12.23 -18.70
N PRO A 68 -11.66 11.06 -18.39
CA PRO A 68 -12.19 10.78 -17.06
C PRO A 68 -11.13 10.84 -15.97
N LEU A 69 -9.94 10.30 -16.22
CA LEU A 69 -8.83 10.30 -15.26
C LEU A 69 -8.26 11.70 -15.05
N ASP A 70 -8.07 12.47 -16.12
CA ASP A 70 -7.58 13.86 -16.05
C ASP A 70 -8.51 14.73 -15.20
N ASN A 71 -9.82 14.63 -15.42
CA ASN A 71 -10.82 15.37 -14.65
C ASN A 71 -10.82 14.98 -13.17
N ALA A 72 -10.77 13.68 -12.86
CA ALA A 72 -10.75 13.18 -11.49
C ALA A 72 -9.46 13.62 -10.73
N ILE A 73 -8.30 13.55 -11.38
CA ILE A 73 -7.03 13.99 -10.80
C ILE A 73 -7.03 15.49 -10.53
N LYS A 74 -7.44 16.30 -11.51
CA LYS A 74 -7.50 17.77 -11.39
C LYS A 74 -8.42 18.25 -10.28
N GLU A 75 -9.54 17.54 -10.06
CA GLU A 75 -10.49 17.90 -9.01
C GLU A 75 -9.96 17.56 -7.61
N SER A 76 -9.26 16.45 -7.45
CA SER A 76 -8.79 15.96 -6.14
C SER A 76 -7.68 16.80 -5.51
N LYS A 77 -6.84 17.48 -6.31
CA LYS A 77 -5.77 18.43 -5.89
C LYS A 77 -4.86 17.89 -4.78
N LYS A 78 -4.28 16.71 -4.98
CA LYS A 78 -3.26 16.17 -4.08
C LYS A 78 -1.85 16.58 -4.53
N ASP A 79 -0.87 16.46 -3.60
CA ASP A 79 0.52 16.84 -3.89
C ASP A 79 1.16 15.96 -4.95
N ILE A 80 0.86 14.66 -4.91
CA ILE A 80 1.40 13.67 -5.85
C ILE A 80 0.32 12.71 -6.36
N ASN A 81 0.59 12.15 -7.53
CA ASN A 81 -0.20 11.12 -8.18
C ASN A 81 0.61 9.83 -8.34
N ILE A 82 0.13 8.75 -7.75
CA ILE A 82 0.74 7.43 -7.77
C ILE A 82 -0.09 6.51 -8.64
N PHE A 83 0.45 6.09 -9.77
CA PHE A 83 -0.19 5.13 -10.66
C PHE A 83 0.24 3.70 -10.29
N LEU A 84 -0.73 2.82 -10.02
CA LEU A 84 -0.46 1.43 -9.74
C LEU A 84 -0.45 0.63 -11.02
N THR A 85 0.73 0.20 -11.44
CA THR A 85 0.97 -0.52 -12.68
C THR A 85 2.02 -1.63 -12.50
N PRO A 86 1.90 -2.78 -13.15
CA PRO A 86 2.92 -3.84 -13.09
C PRO A 86 4.29 -3.43 -13.62
N SER A 87 4.35 -2.42 -14.50
CA SER A 87 5.60 -1.89 -15.08
C SER A 87 6.31 -0.86 -14.19
N GLY A 88 5.68 -0.45 -13.09
CA GLY A 88 6.22 0.56 -12.18
C GLY A 88 7.42 0.09 -11.36
N GLN A 89 8.01 1.03 -10.64
CA GLN A 89 9.06 0.75 -9.66
C GLN A 89 8.53 -0.20 -8.57
N GLN A 90 9.32 -1.22 -8.22
CA GLN A 90 8.95 -2.15 -7.17
C GLN A 90 8.89 -1.46 -5.81
N LEU A 91 7.78 -1.65 -5.09
CA LEU A 91 7.62 -1.13 -3.74
C LEU A 91 8.64 -1.75 -2.79
N ASN A 92 9.31 -0.91 -2.02
CA ASN A 92 10.24 -1.30 -0.97
C ASN A 92 10.25 -0.24 0.14
N GLU A 93 11.00 -0.50 1.23
CA GLU A 93 11.08 0.41 2.38
C GLU A 93 11.66 1.79 2.03
N ASP A 94 12.59 1.88 1.09
CA ASP A 94 13.17 3.17 0.67
C ASP A 94 12.13 4.01 -0.07
N LEU A 95 11.35 3.41 -0.96
CA LEU A 95 10.26 4.09 -1.64
C LEU A 95 9.15 4.54 -0.67
N ILE A 96 8.79 3.72 0.32
CA ILE A 96 7.86 4.11 1.39
C ILE A 96 8.36 5.36 2.13
N LYS A 97 9.66 5.40 2.44
CA LYS A 97 10.30 6.53 3.10
C LYS A 97 10.27 7.79 2.24
N ASP A 98 10.56 7.67 0.94
CA ASP A 98 10.54 8.78 -0.01
C ASP A 98 9.12 9.37 -0.13
N LEU A 99 8.10 8.51 -0.24
CA LEU A 99 6.70 8.93 -0.30
C LEU A 99 6.27 9.71 0.95
N HIS A 100 6.84 9.45 2.11
CA HIS A 100 6.57 10.24 3.32
C HIS A 100 7.14 11.67 3.29
N GLY A 101 7.86 12.06 2.24
CA GLY A 101 8.26 13.44 1.97
C GLY A 101 7.09 14.36 1.57
N TYR A 102 5.94 13.81 1.21
CA TYR A 102 4.73 14.52 0.80
C TYR A 102 3.68 14.53 1.92
N GLU A 103 2.60 15.29 1.77
CA GLU A 103 1.49 15.34 2.73
C GLU A 103 0.26 14.61 2.22
N SER A 104 -0.01 14.67 0.91
CA SER A 104 -1.19 14.08 0.30
C SER A 104 -0.90 13.37 -1.02
N ALA A 105 -1.66 12.31 -1.34
CA ALA A 105 -1.52 11.55 -2.57
C ALA A 105 -2.86 11.13 -3.17
N ASN A 106 -2.95 11.18 -4.51
CA ASN A 106 -3.87 10.34 -5.26
C ASN A 106 -3.21 8.98 -5.52
N ILE A 107 -3.93 7.91 -5.31
CA ILE A 107 -3.55 6.56 -5.68
C ILE A 107 -4.51 6.10 -6.78
N ILE A 108 -4.00 5.95 -8.00
CA ILE A 108 -4.81 5.67 -9.17
C ILE A 108 -4.78 4.17 -9.47
N CYS A 109 -5.95 3.53 -9.39
CA CYS A 109 -6.12 2.09 -9.60
C CYS A 109 -6.29 1.78 -11.09
N GLY A 110 -5.32 1.06 -11.68
CA GLY A 110 -5.44 0.51 -13.04
C GLY A 110 -6.49 -0.59 -13.12
N ARG A 111 -7.17 -0.66 -14.25
CA ARG A 111 -8.11 -1.71 -14.62
C ARG A 111 -7.99 -2.02 -16.10
N TYR A 112 -8.58 -3.12 -16.54
CA TYR A 112 -8.52 -3.58 -17.93
C TYR A 112 -7.07 -3.83 -18.38
N GLU A 113 -6.65 -3.32 -19.55
CA GLU A 113 -5.26 -3.40 -20.05
C GLU A 113 -4.36 -2.27 -19.48
N GLY A 114 -4.91 -1.43 -18.58
CA GLY A 114 -4.17 -0.35 -17.94
C GLY A 114 -4.68 1.04 -18.34
N PHE A 115 -3.77 1.99 -18.34
CA PHE A 115 -4.02 3.40 -18.57
C PHE A 115 -3.62 3.80 -19.99
N ASP A 116 -4.33 4.78 -20.57
CA ASP A 116 -3.79 5.50 -21.73
C ASP A 116 -2.45 6.15 -21.32
N GLN A 117 -1.41 5.92 -22.12
CA GLN A 117 -0.05 6.38 -21.81
C GLN A 117 0.03 7.89 -21.59
N ARG A 118 -0.81 8.67 -22.26
CA ARG A 118 -0.84 10.15 -22.15
C ARG A 118 -1.22 10.61 -20.74
N ILE A 119 -2.08 9.88 -20.01
CA ILE A 119 -2.44 10.26 -18.63
C ILE A 119 -1.28 10.07 -17.69
N ILE A 120 -0.48 9.02 -17.90
CA ILE A 120 0.76 8.78 -17.14
C ILE A 120 1.76 9.91 -17.40
N GLU A 121 2.02 10.23 -18.68
CA GLU A 121 2.94 11.30 -19.07
C GLU A 121 2.55 12.68 -18.54
N MET A 122 1.23 12.94 -18.40
CA MET A 122 0.72 14.23 -17.93
C MET A 122 0.74 14.37 -16.41
N HIS A 123 0.55 13.28 -15.66
CA HIS A 123 0.21 13.37 -14.23
C HIS A 123 1.00 12.46 -13.31
N SER A 124 1.76 11.48 -13.82
CA SER A 124 2.43 10.53 -12.94
C SER A 124 3.65 11.16 -12.25
N ASP A 125 3.63 11.21 -10.92
CA ASP A 125 4.82 11.46 -10.12
C ASP A 125 5.52 10.14 -9.79
N TYR A 126 4.73 9.07 -9.61
CA TYR A 126 5.21 7.72 -9.34
C TYR A 126 4.38 6.68 -10.09
N GLU A 127 5.06 5.70 -10.69
CA GLU A 127 4.48 4.45 -11.15
C GLU A 127 4.99 3.34 -10.23
N ILE A 128 4.07 2.64 -9.54
CA ILE A 128 4.44 1.67 -8.51
C ILE A 128 3.85 0.28 -8.81
N ALA A 129 4.72 -0.73 -8.74
CA ALA A 129 4.37 -2.15 -8.72
C ALA A 129 4.53 -2.71 -7.30
N ILE A 130 3.53 -3.45 -6.80
CA ILE A 130 3.58 -4.04 -5.46
C ILE A 130 4.42 -5.32 -5.42
N GLY A 131 4.54 -6.00 -6.56
CA GLY A 131 5.30 -7.24 -6.70
C GLY A 131 5.38 -7.68 -8.16
N GLN A 132 6.15 -8.72 -8.44
CA GLN A 132 6.32 -9.28 -9.78
C GLN A 132 5.15 -10.21 -10.15
N THR A 133 3.92 -9.70 -10.06
CA THR A 133 2.71 -10.44 -10.41
C THR A 133 1.65 -9.49 -10.94
N VAL A 134 0.72 -10.02 -11.73
CA VAL A 134 -0.40 -9.26 -12.29
C VAL A 134 -1.67 -9.64 -11.54
N VAL A 135 -2.44 -8.65 -11.16
CA VAL A 135 -3.77 -8.80 -10.55
C VAL A 135 -4.83 -8.11 -11.43
N SER A 136 -6.10 -8.40 -11.20
CA SER A 136 -7.21 -7.91 -12.03
C SER A 136 -7.47 -6.40 -11.92
N GLY A 137 -6.83 -5.70 -11.00
CA GLY A 137 -6.98 -4.26 -10.80
C GLY A 137 -6.14 -3.70 -9.67
N GLY A 138 -6.01 -2.39 -9.64
CA GLY A 138 -5.15 -1.65 -8.72
C GLY A 138 -5.68 -1.54 -7.28
N GLU A 139 -6.89 -2.01 -6.97
CA GLU A 139 -7.51 -1.81 -5.65
C GLU A 139 -6.77 -2.58 -4.54
N ILE A 140 -6.39 -3.83 -4.78
CA ILE A 140 -5.59 -4.61 -3.81
C ILE A 140 -4.18 -4.02 -3.66
N PRO A 141 -3.45 -3.70 -4.74
CA PRO A 141 -2.24 -2.90 -4.66
C PRO A 141 -2.38 -1.59 -3.87
N ALA A 142 -3.47 -0.84 -4.05
CA ALA A 142 -3.73 0.39 -3.31
C ALA A 142 -3.89 0.15 -1.81
N MET A 143 -4.65 -0.87 -1.42
CA MET A 143 -4.79 -1.26 -0.01
C MET A 143 -3.44 -1.62 0.60
N PHE A 144 -2.61 -2.40 -0.10
CA PHE A 144 -1.28 -2.78 0.36
C PHE A 144 -0.38 -1.55 0.56
N LEU A 145 -0.32 -0.65 -0.43
CA LEU A 145 0.49 0.56 -0.37
C LEU A 145 0.07 1.47 0.79
N ILE A 146 -1.24 1.73 0.93
CA ILE A 146 -1.77 2.58 2.01
C ILE A 146 -1.46 1.96 3.37
N GLU A 147 -1.65 0.66 3.56
CA GLU A 147 -1.36 0.01 4.83
C GLU A 147 0.13 0.09 5.18
N ALA A 148 1.02 -0.13 4.21
CA ALA A 148 2.45 0.02 4.40
C ALA A 148 2.84 1.45 4.80
N LEU A 149 2.23 2.48 4.18
CA LEU A 149 2.43 3.88 4.52
C LEU A 149 1.86 4.23 5.90
N VAL A 150 0.60 3.87 6.16
CA VAL A 150 -0.11 4.22 7.40
C VAL A 150 0.59 3.66 8.64
N ARG A 151 1.14 2.44 8.57
CA ARG A 151 1.89 1.83 9.68
C ARG A 151 3.08 2.66 10.16
N LYS A 152 3.68 3.48 9.29
CA LYS A 152 4.82 4.34 9.62
C LYS A 152 4.38 5.67 10.25
N ILE A 153 3.10 6.00 10.26
CA ILE A 153 2.59 7.22 10.89
C ILE A 153 2.65 7.08 12.42
N PRO A 154 3.28 8.03 13.14
CA PRO A 154 3.36 7.99 14.60
C PRO A 154 1.97 7.87 15.24
N GLY A 155 1.84 6.97 16.21
CA GLY A 155 0.58 6.74 16.94
C GLY A 155 -0.35 5.69 16.32
N ILE A 156 -0.08 5.21 15.10
CA ILE A 156 -0.87 4.14 14.47
C ILE A 156 -0.64 2.80 15.17
N LEU A 157 0.60 2.46 15.45
CA LEU A 157 0.95 1.26 16.20
C LEU A 157 1.07 1.61 17.68
N GLY A 158 0.50 0.78 18.55
CA GLY A 158 0.49 1.01 20.01
C GLY A 158 1.87 0.99 20.66
N ASN A 159 2.88 0.41 20.00
CA ASN A 159 4.27 0.40 20.45
C ASN A 159 5.18 0.85 19.29
N SER A 160 5.82 2.01 19.46
CA SER A 160 6.77 2.55 18.47
C SER A 160 8.04 1.70 18.32
N GLU A 161 8.39 0.88 19.32
CA GLU A 161 9.51 -0.06 19.21
C GLU A 161 9.25 -1.18 18.20
N SER A 162 7.99 -1.44 17.84
CA SER A 162 7.63 -2.41 16.81
C SER A 162 8.18 -2.04 15.43
N LEU A 163 8.43 -0.76 15.16
CA LEU A 163 8.99 -0.27 13.90
C LEU A 163 10.53 -0.40 13.82
N ILE A 164 11.21 -0.48 14.97
CA ILE A 164 12.69 -0.44 15.03
C ILE A 164 13.30 -1.77 14.55
N ASN A 165 12.59 -2.88 14.77
CA ASN A 165 13.06 -4.24 14.48
C ASN A 165 12.24 -4.93 13.39
N GLU A 166 11.60 -4.17 12.50
CA GLU A 166 10.81 -4.76 11.42
C GLU A 166 11.70 -5.42 10.35
N SER A 167 11.16 -6.46 9.72
CA SER A 167 11.71 -7.08 8.51
C SER A 167 12.03 -6.03 7.45
N PHE A 168 13.03 -6.30 6.63
CA PHE A 168 13.59 -5.39 5.61
C PHE A 168 14.42 -4.22 6.16
N THR A 169 14.45 -3.98 7.47
CA THR A 169 15.39 -3.03 8.07
C THR A 169 16.81 -3.61 7.99
N ASN A 170 17.74 -2.92 7.32
CA ASN A 170 19.12 -3.37 7.06
C ASN A 170 19.23 -4.72 6.31
N ASN A 171 18.34 -5.02 5.38
CA ASN A 171 18.30 -6.26 4.59
C ASN A 171 18.19 -7.54 5.44
N LYS A 172 17.51 -7.48 6.58
CA LYS A 172 17.29 -8.62 7.46
C LYS A 172 15.81 -8.84 7.70
N SER A 173 15.43 -10.11 7.87
CA SER A 173 14.09 -10.46 8.35
C SER A 173 14.06 -10.51 9.88
N ASP A 174 12.86 -10.60 10.43
CA ASP A 174 12.68 -10.84 11.85
C ASP A 174 13.27 -12.18 12.30
N PHE A 175 13.63 -12.25 13.59
CA PHE A 175 13.94 -13.49 14.26
C PHE A 175 12.66 -14.30 14.57
N PRO A 176 12.77 -15.64 14.75
CA PRO A 176 11.62 -16.46 15.13
C PRO A 176 11.00 -16.03 16.46
N VAL A 177 9.67 -15.90 16.50
CA VAL A 177 8.94 -15.56 17.71
C VAL A 177 8.14 -16.73 18.25
N TYR A 178 8.02 -16.82 19.57
CA TYR A 178 7.35 -17.91 20.26
C TYR A 178 6.34 -17.33 21.27
N THR A 179 5.25 -18.07 21.50
CA THR A 179 4.24 -17.75 22.52
C THR A 179 3.82 -19.00 23.28
N ARG A 180 2.92 -18.87 24.23
CA ARG A 180 2.41 -20.00 25.04
C ARG A 180 1.58 -20.97 24.22
N PRO A 181 1.62 -22.27 24.53
CA PRO A 181 2.39 -22.91 25.63
C PRO A 181 3.88 -23.09 25.32
N GLU A 182 4.71 -23.36 26.35
CA GLU A 182 6.16 -23.61 26.19
C GLU A 182 6.47 -24.88 25.40
N ILE A 183 5.61 -25.87 25.48
CA ILE A 183 5.72 -27.14 24.75
C ILE A 183 4.42 -27.39 24.00
N TYR A 184 4.53 -27.61 22.71
CA TYR A 184 3.42 -28.02 21.87
C TYR A 184 3.84 -29.17 20.95
N GLU A 185 3.20 -30.34 21.08
CA GLU A 185 3.45 -31.56 20.28
C GLU A 185 4.96 -31.90 20.11
N ASN A 186 5.71 -31.96 21.17
CA ASN A 186 7.17 -32.23 21.20
C ASN A 186 8.06 -31.09 20.62
N LEU A 187 7.49 -29.93 20.33
CA LEU A 187 8.23 -28.72 19.94
C LEU A 187 8.32 -27.81 21.16
N ASN A 188 9.54 -27.38 21.49
CA ASN A 188 9.82 -26.56 22.66
C ASN A 188 10.17 -25.12 22.27
N VAL A 189 9.79 -24.16 23.08
CA VAL A 189 10.35 -22.82 23.04
C VAL A 189 11.84 -22.92 23.40
N PRO A 190 12.77 -22.24 22.69
CA PRO A 190 14.18 -22.23 23.05
C PRO A 190 14.40 -21.79 24.51
N GLU A 191 15.17 -22.56 25.27
CA GLU A 191 15.42 -22.31 26.70
C GLU A 191 15.95 -20.91 26.99
N VAL A 192 16.76 -20.36 26.09
CA VAL A 192 17.29 -18.99 26.20
C VAL A 192 16.20 -17.95 26.32
N LEU A 193 15.06 -18.14 25.62
CA LEU A 193 13.91 -17.21 25.67
C LEU A 193 13.09 -17.32 26.96
N LEU A 194 13.24 -18.44 27.69
CA LEU A 194 12.59 -18.69 28.98
C LEU A 194 13.49 -18.28 30.17
N SER A 195 14.77 -18.01 29.93
CA SER A 195 15.78 -17.80 30.97
C SER A 195 15.64 -16.50 31.77
N GLY A 196 14.95 -15.48 31.20
CA GLY A 196 14.91 -14.12 31.77
C GLY A 196 16.23 -13.33 31.63
N ASP A 197 17.28 -13.93 31.07
CA ASP A 197 18.57 -13.26 30.82
C ASP A 197 18.48 -12.41 29.55
N HIS A 198 18.17 -11.13 29.71
CA HIS A 198 17.98 -10.18 28.60
C HIS A 198 19.19 -10.14 27.64
N LYS A 199 20.43 -10.26 28.16
CA LYS A 199 21.63 -10.22 27.33
C LYS A 199 21.71 -11.43 26.39
N ARG A 200 21.49 -12.63 26.93
CA ARG A 200 21.47 -13.86 26.14
C ARG A 200 20.30 -13.90 25.16
N ILE A 201 19.14 -13.37 25.56
CA ILE A 201 17.97 -13.25 24.68
C ILE A 201 18.28 -12.34 23.50
N GLU A 202 18.86 -11.17 23.71
CA GLU A 202 19.23 -10.24 22.63
C GLU A 202 20.31 -10.82 21.70
N GLU A 203 21.30 -11.53 22.23
CA GLU A 203 22.28 -12.24 21.42
C GLU A 203 21.62 -13.33 20.57
N TRP A 204 20.69 -14.07 21.14
CA TRP A 204 19.94 -15.11 20.42
C TRP A 204 19.10 -14.48 19.28
N LYS A 205 18.36 -13.41 19.53
CA LYS A 205 17.59 -12.70 18.51
C LYS A 205 18.48 -12.26 17.34
N LYS A 206 19.62 -11.63 17.61
CA LYS A 206 20.58 -11.20 16.59
C LYS A 206 21.12 -12.35 15.75
N ASN A 207 21.40 -13.49 16.39
CA ASN A 207 21.94 -14.67 15.71
C ASN A 207 20.90 -15.45 14.90
N ASN A 208 19.60 -15.17 15.10
CA ASN A 208 18.51 -15.82 14.39
C ASN A 208 17.81 -14.90 13.37
N LEU A 209 18.34 -13.71 13.13
CA LEU A 209 17.93 -12.90 11.97
C LEU A 209 18.34 -13.62 10.67
N LYS A 210 17.48 -13.57 9.66
CA LYS A 210 17.76 -14.14 8.33
C LYS A 210 18.10 -13.03 7.36
N ASP A 211 19.04 -13.28 6.45
CA ASP A 211 19.28 -12.40 5.30
C ASP A 211 18.14 -12.52 4.30
N ILE A 212 17.77 -11.40 3.66
CA ILE A 212 16.69 -11.30 2.67
C ILE A 212 17.29 -10.98 1.31
#